data_3c597d80ff5b9ae08ca5a2c006f30e24
#
_entry.id   3c597d80ff5b9ae08ca5a2c006f30e24
#
_cell.length_a   1.000
_cell.length_b   1.000
_cell.length_c   1.000
_cell.angle_alpha   90.00
_cell.angle_beta   90.00
_cell.angle_gamma   90.00
#
_symmetry.space_group_name_H-M   'P 1'
#
loop_
_entity.id
_entity.type
_entity.pdbx_description
1 polymer ?
#
loop_
_entity_poly.entity_id
_entity_poly.type
_entity_poly.pdbx_seq_one_letter_code
_entity_poly.pdbx_strand_id
1 'polypeptide(L)'
;MFYFTADGRIDFRELVKDLASVFRTRIELRQIGVRDETKMLGGIGICGRELCCRSYLTDFVPVSIKMAKEQNLSLNPTKISGVCGRLMCCLKNEQETYEYLNSRLPSVGDSVITPTGMHGEVSGVNVLRQLVKVVVDNGEEKELQEYAVDDLKFTPRRRRDVRVTDEEMKAVSYTHLTLPTIR
;
A
#
# COMPACT_ATOMS: atom_id res chain seq x y z
N MET A 1 -7.83 33.07 -6.78
CA MET A 1 -8.06 31.98 -5.78
C MET A 1 -6.73 31.46 -5.33
N PHE A 2 -6.49 31.29 -4.02
CA PHE A 2 -5.28 30.71 -3.44
C PHE A 2 -5.64 29.44 -2.71
N TYR A 3 -4.80 28.42 -2.86
CA TYR A 3 -4.94 27.16 -2.15
C TYR A 3 -3.90 27.07 -1.04
N PHE A 4 -4.27 26.48 0.09
CA PHE A 4 -3.36 26.27 1.21
C PHE A 4 -3.62 24.93 1.89
N THR A 5 -2.61 24.41 2.55
CA THR A 5 -2.69 23.24 3.44
C THR A 5 -2.35 23.67 4.86
N ALA A 6 -3.06 23.15 5.84
CA ALA A 6 -2.82 23.44 7.24
C ALA A 6 -3.32 22.29 8.12
N ASP A 7 -2.61 22.00 9.21
CA ASP A 7 -2.97 20.99 10.18
C ASP A 7 -4.03 21.47 11.20
N GLY A 8 -4.31 22.77 11.22
CA GLY A 8 -5.25 23.39 12.13
C GLY A 8 -5.94 24.62 11.54
N ARG A 9 -6.73 25.29 12.39
CA ARG A 9 -7.41 26.53 12.01
C ARG A 9 -6.45 27.71 12.06
N ILE A 10 -6.22 28.35 10.93
CA ILE A 10 -5.37 29.55 10.78
C ILE A 10 -6.23 30.77 10.49
N ASP A 11 -5.88 31.90 11.10
CA ASP A 11 -6.53 33.18 10.81
C ASP A 11 -5.80 33.93 9.67
N PHE A 12 -6.46 34.07 8.56
CA PHE A 12 -5.93 34.76 7.36
C PHE A 12 -6.48 36.14 7.12
N ARG A 13 -7.16 36.78 8.09
CA ARG A 13 -7.84 38.04 7.89
C ARG A 13 -6.92 39.19 7.44
N GLU A 14 -5.74 39.26 8.05
CA GLU A 14 -4.72 40.25 7.68
C GLU A 14 -4.15 39.97 6.31
N LEU A 15 -3.73 38.68 6.08
CA LEU A 15 -3.20 38.26 4.78
C LEU A 15 -4.18 38.56 3.63
N VAL A 16 -5.49 38.32 3.84
CA VAL A 16 -6.52 38.62 2.81
C VAL A 16 -6.60 40.10 2.51
N LYS A 17 -6.50 41.00 3.53
CA LYS A 17 -6.50 42.43 3.34
C LYS A 17 -5.27 42.88 2.55
N ASP A 18 -4.10 42.38 2.90
CA ASP A 18 -2.86 42.73 2.21
C ASP A 18 -2.87 42.25 0.75
N LEU A 19 -3.29 41.03 0.51
CA LEU A 19 -3.44 40.50 -0.85
C LEU A 19 -4.49 41.32 -1.67
N ALA A 20 -5.61 41.68 -1.06
CA ALA A 20 -6.62 42.50 -1.72
C ALA A 20 -6.12 43.90 -2.06
N SER A 21 -5.27 44.50 -1.21
CA SER A 21 -4.67 45.81 -1.45
C SER A 21 -3.69 45.78 -2.63
N VAL A 22 -2.90 44.71 -2.76
CA VAL A 22 -1.90 44.51 -3.83
C VAL A 22 -2.58 44.15 -5.16
N PHE A 23 -3.44 43.15 -5.16
CA PHE A 23 -4.04 42.63 -6.40
C PHE A 23 -5.30 43.37 -6.82
N ARG A 24 -5.91 44.16 -5.95
CA ARG A 24 -7.16 44.93 -6.19
C ARG A 24 -8.30 44.07 -6.75
N THR A 25 -8.36 42.80 -6.32
CA THR A 25 -9.36 41.84 -6.73
C THR A 25 -9.91 41.08 -5.52
N ARG A 26 -11.04 40.41 -5.70
CA ARG A 26 -11.59 39.53 -4.68
C ARG A 26 -10.62 38.35 -4.41
N ILE A 27 -10.18 38.24 -3.18
CA ILE A 27 -9.29 37.12 -2.73
C ILE A 27 -10.15 36.00 -2.16
N GLU A 28 -9.96 34.80 -2.69
CA GLU A 28 -10.57 33.57 -2.16
C GLU A 28 -9.47 32.65 -1.72
N LEU A 29 -9.54 32.21 -0.46
CA LEU A 29 -8.65 31.21 0.15
C LEU A 29 -9.42 29.90 0.28
N ARG A 30 -8.83 28.82 -0.21
CA ARG A 30 -9.42 27.48 -0.12
C ARG A 30 -8.44 26.50 0.47
N GLN A 31 -8.85 25.87 1.58
CA GLN A 31 -8.06 24.79 2.15
C GLN A 31 -8.23 23.53 1.30
N ILE A 32 -7.11 22.89 0.99
CA ILE A 32 -7.06 21.62 0.27
C ILE A 32 -6.37 20.55 1.12
N GLY A 33 -6.63 19.28 0.80
CA GLY A 33 -5.96 18.17 1.47
C GLY A 33 -4.55 17.94 0.89
N VAL A 34 -3.67 17.33 1.67
CA VAL A 34 -2.29 17.01 1.28
C VAL A 34 -2.19 16.16 -0.02
N ARG A 35 -3.21 15.33 -0.30
CA ARG A 35 -3.25 14.58 -1.57
C ARG A 35 -3.61 15.49 -2.75
N ASP A 36 -4.49 16.44 -2.57
CA ASP A 36 -4.87 17.38 -3.62
C ASP A 36 -3.72 18.31 -3.95
N GLU A 37 -2.98 18.77 -2.93
CA GLU A 37 -1.73 19.50 -3.11
C GLU A 37 -0.73 18.67 -3.93
N THR A 38 -0.48 17.42 -3.52
CA THR A 38 0.41 16.49 -4.23
C THR A 38 -0.04 16.25 -5.67
N LYS A 39 -1.37 16.16 -5.91
CA LYS A 39 -1.95 16.01 -7.25
C LYS A 39 -1.67 17.23 -8.12
N MET A 40 -1.75 18.43 -7.55
CA MET A 40 -1.49 19.70 -8.28
C MET A 40 0.01 19.86 -8.61
N LEU A 41 0.89 19.59 -7.66
CA LEU A 41 2.34 19.67 -7.85
C LEU A 41 2.84 18.59 -8.81
N GLY A 42 2.24 17.40 -8.73
CA GLY A 42 2.68 16.23 -9.49
C GLY A 42 3.92 15.58 -8.90
N GLY A 43 4.50 14.66 -9.66
CA GLY A 43 5.71 13.94 -9.28
C GLY A 43 5.69 12.48 -9.68
N ILE A 44 6.71 11.76 -9.25
CA ILE A 44 6.92 10.34 -9.52
C ILE A 44 6.80 9.56 -8.21
N GLY A 45 6.05 8.47 -8.25
CA GLY A 45 5.91 7.55 -7.11
C GLY A 45 7.16 6.70 -6.89
N ILE A 46 7.21 5.99 -5.76
CA ILE A 46 8.28 5.04 -5.44
C ILE A 46 8.41 3.90 -6.46
N CYS A 47 7.34 3.66 -7.25
CA CYS A 47 7.31 2.68 -8.35
C CYS A 47 7.94 3.21 -9.65
N GLY A 48 8.43 4.45 -9.69
CA GLY A 48 9.02 5.08 -10.86
C GLY A 48 8.01 5.58 -11.91
N ARG A 49 6.70 5.51 -11.61
CA ARG A 49 5.64 6.02 -12.49
C ARG A 49 5.11 7.36 -11.98
N GLU A 50 4.46 8.11 -12.85
CA GLU A 50 3.69 9.30 -12.45
C GLU A 50 2.66 8.93 -11.37
N LEU A 51 2.39 9.90 -10.49
CA LEU A 51 1.45 9.71 -9.38
C LEU A 51 0.07 9.27 -9.88
N CYS A 52 -0.46 8.17 -9.33
CA CYS A 52 -1.77 7.62 -9.69
C CYS A 52 -2.89 8.66 -9.55
N CYS A 53 -2.83 9.50 -8.49
CA CYS A 53 -3.80 10.56 -8.25
C CYS A 53 -3.76 11.66 -9.31
N ARG A 54 -2.65 11.85 -10.01
CA ARG A 54 -2.53 12.84 -11.09
C ARG A 54 -2.92 12.24 -12.45
N SER A 55 -2.59 10.98 -12.69
CA SER A 55 -2.77 10.32 -13.99
C SER A 55 -4.20 9.80 -14.18
N TYR A 56 -4.60 8.75 -13.47
CA TYR A 56 -5.85 8.03 -13.76
C TYR A 56 -6.81 7.87 -12.57
N LEU A 57 -6.30 7.96 -11.33
CA LEU A 57 -7.11 7.71 -10.15
C LEU A 57 -7.80 8.99 -9.69
N THR A 58 -9.10 9.07 -9.91
CA THR A 58 -9.93 10.23 -9.54
C THR A 58 -10.65 10.03 -8.22
N ASP A 59 -11.09 8.78 -7.95
CA ASP A 59 -11.84 8.43 -6.75
C ASP A 59 -10.96 7.80 -5.68
N PHE A 60 -11.11 8.26 -4.45
CA PHE A 60 -10.29 7.82 -3.32
C PHE A 60 -11.15 7.16 -2.26
N VAL A 61 -10.96 5.86 -2.13
CA VAL A 61 -11.56 5.05 -1.08
C VAL A 61 -10.57 4.90 0.08
N PRO A 62 -11.02 4.77 1.33
CA PRO A 62 -10.15 4.51 2.47
C PRO A 62 -9.28 3.27 2.25
N VAL A 63 -7.99 3.41 2.55
CA VAL A 63 -6.99 2.33 2.43
C VAL A 63 -6.66 1.83 3.84
N SER A 64 -6.56 0.51 4.00
CA SER A 64 -6.18 -0.11 5.26
C SER A 64 -4.81 -0.79 5.17
N ILE A 65 -4.15 -0.94 6.31
CA ILE A 65 -2.88 -1.66 6.44
C ILE A 65 -3.06 -3.15 6.08
N LYS A 66 -4.25 -3.70 6.32
CA LYS A 66 -4.59 -5.07 5.92
C LYS A 66 -4.35 -5.32 4.43
N MET A 67 -4.69 -4.36 3.57
CA MET A 67 -4.45 -4.45 2.12
C MET A 67 -2.96 -4.57 1.81
N ALA A 68 -2.10 -3.79 2.47
CA ALA A 68 -0.64 -3.90 2.29
C ALA A 68 -0.11 -5.28 2.69
N LYS A 69 -0.65 -5.87 3.75
CA LYS A 69 -0.31 -7.21 4.23
C LYS A 69 -0.74 -8.30 3.23
N GLU A 70 -1.94 -8.19 2.69
CA GLU A 70 -2.49 -9.11 1.69
C GLU A 70 -1.73 -9.05 0.35
N GLN A 71 -1.12 -7.91 0.06
CA GLN A 71 -0.25 -7.70 -1.11
C GLN A 71 1.22 -8.04 -0.83
N ASN A 72 1.54 -8.65 0.30
CA ASN A 72 2.89 -9.04 0.73
C ASN A 72 3.89 -7.86 0.75
N LEU A 73 3.40 -6.65 1.02
CA LEU A 73 4.27 -5.50 1.19
C LEU A 73 4.80 -5.44 2.62
N SER A 74 6.06 -5.03 2.73
CA SER A 74 6.65 -4.72 4.04
C SER A 74 5.87 -3.60 4.71
N LEU A 75 5.48 -3.79 5.97
CA LEU A 75 4.75 -2.77 6.74
C LEU A 75 5.63 -1.61 7.18
N ASN A 76 6.78 -1.42 6.53
CA ASN A 76 7.61 -0.24 6.74
C ASN A 76 6.86 1.00 6.23
N PRO A 77 6.60 2.00 7.07
CA PRO A 77 5.87 3.21 6.71
C PRO A 77 6.42 3.93 5.48
N THR A 78 7.74 3.94 5.31
CA THR A 78 8.38 4.56 4.14
C THR A 78 8.06 3.86 2.83
N LYS A 79 7.71 2.56 2.88
CA LYS A 79 7.39 1.76 1.69
C LYS A 79 5.90 1.71 1.36
N ILE A 80 5.03 1.92 2.35
CA ILE A 80 3.58 1.87 2.17
C ILE A 80 2.93 3.25 2.11
N SER A 81 3.68 4.32 2.43
CA SER A 81 3.21 5.70 2.30
C SER A 81 3.53 6.28 0.92
N GLY A 82 2.58 7.01 0.37
CA GLY A 82 2.77 7.78 -0.86
C GLY A 82 3.50 9.10 -0.59
N VAL A 83 3.82 9.83 -1.66
CA VAL A 83 4.46 11.15 -1.59
C VAL A 83 3.64 12.15 -0.76
N CYS A 84 2.32 11.99 -0.73
CA CYS A 84 1.41 12.81 0.09
C CYS A 84 1.42 12.46 1.60
N GLY A 85 2.27 11.54 2.06
CA GLY A 85 2.33 11.09 3.45
C GLY A 85 1.20 10.17 3.90
N ARG A 86 0.20 9.92 3.08
CA ARG A 86 -0.88 8.95 3.36
C ARG A 86 -0.58 7.59 2.76
N LEU A 87 -1.29 6.54 3.19
CA LEU A 87 -1.17 5.21 2.57
C LEU A 87 -1.38 5.31 1.05
N MET A 88 -0.61 4.53 0.30
CA MET A 88 -0.64 4.53 -1.17
C MET A 88 -2.02 4.14 -1.68
N CYS A 89 -2.58 4.98 -2.55
CA CYS A 89 -3.90 4.75 -3.14
C CYS A 89 -3.96 3.55 -4.09
N CYS A 90 -2.85 3.16 -4.69
CA CYS A 90 -2.75 1.97 -5.53
C CYS A 90 -3.05 0.68 -4.77
N LEU A 91 -2.81 0.61 -3.46
CA LEU A 91 -3.17 -0.54 -2.63
C LEU A 91 -4.64 -0.93 -2.78
N LYS A 92 -5.54 0.05 -2.74
CA LYS A 92 -6.97 -0.22 -2.94
C LYS A 92 -7.30 -0.52 -4.39
N ASN A 93 -6.67 0.17 -5.33
CA ASN A 93 -6.90 -0.02 -6.76
C ASN A 93 -6.51 -1.44 -7.23
N GLU A 94 -5.46 -2.01 -6.63
CA GLU A 94 -4.96 -3.35 -6.98
C GLU A 94 -5.56 -4.47 -6.11
N GLN A 95 -6.33 -4.13 -5.07
CA GLN A 95 -6.80 -5.08 -4.06
C GLN A 95 -7.59 -6.25 -4.66
N GLU A 96 -8.52 -5.99 -5.56
CA GLU A 96 -9.37 -7.01 -6.18
C GLU A 96 -8.54 -8.03 -7.00
N THR A 97 -7.53 -7.52 -7.72
CA THR A 97 -6.60 -8.38 -8.47
C THR A 97 -5.81 -9.28 -7.54
N TYR A 98 -5.28 -8.73 -6.44
CA TYR A 98 -4.56 -9.54 -5.46
C TYR A 98 -5.46 -10.54 -4.74
N GLU A 99 -6.69 -10.20 -4.40
CA GLU A 99 -7.67 -11.12 -3.82
C GLU A 99 -7.94 -12.30 -4.75
N TYR A 100 -8.16 -12.03 -6.03
CA TYR A 100 -8.37 -13.05 -7.06
C TYR A 100 -7.14 -13.97 -7.20
N LEU A 101 -5.96 -13.40 -7.39
CA LEU A 101 -4.73 -14.17 -7.54
C LEU A 101 -4.41 -15.00 -6.29
N ASN A 102 -4.58 -14.41 -5.14
CA ASN A 102 -4.36 -15.06 -3.86
C ASN A 102 -5.34 -16.21 -3.60
N SER A 103 -6.56 -16.18 -4.14
CA SER A 103 -7.54 -17.25 -3.95
C SER A 103 -7.09 -18.58 -4.56
N ARG A 104 -6.16 -18.54 -5.51
CA ARG A 104 -5.59 -19.69 -6.20
C ARG A 104 -4.31 -20.25 -5.56
N LEU A 105 -3.79 -19.56 -4.55
CA LEU A 105 -2.50 -19.85 -3.95
C LEU A 105 -2.67 -20.53 -2.58
N PRO A 106 -1.78 -21.47 -2.21
CA PRO A 106 -1.71 -21.98 -0.86
C PRO A 106 -1.21 -20.90 0.10
N SER A 107 -1.54 -21.03 1.38
CA SER A 107 -1.03 -20.15 2.43
C SER A 107 0.37 -20.58 2.89
N VAL A 108 1.15 -19.63 3.39
CA VAL A 108 2.44 -19.95 4.03
C VAL A 108 2.20 -20.87 5.22
N GLY A 109 2.95 -21.97 5.30
CA GLY A 109 2.80 -23.03 6.30
C GLY A 109 1.81 -24.15 5.91
N ASP A 110 1.21 -24.11 4.71
CA ASP A 110 0.39 -25.20 4.22
C ASP A 110 1.28 -26.35 3.67
N SER A 111 0.80 -27.56 3.87
CA SER A 111 1.46 -28.75 3.28
C SER A 111 1.00 -28.92 1.83
N VAL A 112 1.95 -29.11 0.94
CA VAL A 112 1.73 -29.30 -0.50
C VAL A 112 2.45 -30.57 -0.97
N ILE A 113 1.94 -31.15 -2.05
CA ILE A 113 2.59 -32.28 -2.72
C ILE A 113 3.22 -31.77 -4.00
N THR A 114 4.52 -31.97 -4.13
CA THR A 114 5.28 -31.61 -5.33
C THR A 114 4.98 -32.52 -6.50
N PRO A 115 5.31 -32.16 -7.74
CA PRO A 115 5.16 -33.03 -8.92
C PRO A 115 5.92 -34.34 -8.80
N THR A 116 7.00 -34.33 -8.00
CA THR A 116 7.83 -35.52 -7.70
C THR A 116 7.20 -36.46 -6.65
N GLY A 117 6.02 -36.08 -6.11
CA GLY A 117 5.32 -36.88 -5.08
C GLY A 117 5.81 -36.66 -3.65
N MET A 118 6.76 -35.77 -3.44
CA MET A 118 7.29 -35.46 -2.11
C MET A 118 6.37 -34.45 -1.39
N HIS A 119 6.29 -34.58 -0.06
CA HIS A 119 5.60 -33.62 0.78
C HIS A 119 6.53 -32.46 1.11
N GLY A 120 6.01 -31.25 1.02
CA GLY A 120 6.73 -30.04 1.37
C GLY A 120 5.84 -29.04 2.09
N GLU A 121 6.46 -28.09 2.77
CA GLU A 121 5.80 -26.99 3.45
C GLU A 121 6.04 -25.68 2.69
N VAL A 122 5.00 -24.88 2.52
CA VAL A 122 5.08 -23.59 1.84
C VAL A 122 5.83 -22.59 2.72
N SER A 123 7.01 -22.17 2.29
CA SER A 123 7.82 -21.14 2.94
C SER A 123 7.47 -19.72 2.49
N GLY A 124 7.04 -19.56 1.23
CA GLY A 124 6.70 -18.25 0.69
C GLY A 124 5.95 -18.34 -0.62
N VAL A 125 5.26 -17.26 -0.97
CA VAL A 125 4.41 -17.21 -2.16
C VAL A 125 4.66 -15.91 -2.92
N ASN A 126 4.87 -16.02 -4.23
CA ASN A 126 4.90 -14.86 -5.13
C ASN A 126 3.56 -14.78 -5.86
N VAL A 127 2.72 -13.85 -5.41
CA VAL A 127 1.34 -13.73 -5.88
C VAL A 127 1.26 -13.38 -7.37
N LEU A 128 2.09 -12.45 -7.84
CA LEU A 128 2.03 -11.96 -9.23
C LEU A 128 2.57 -12.99 -10.24
N ARG A 129 3.61 -13.72 -9.86
CA ARG A 129 4.21 -14.75 -10.73
C ARG A 129 3.55 -16.11 -10.57
N GLN A 130 2.63 -16.27 -9.60
CA GLN A 130 1.99 -17.54 -9.26
C GLN A 130 3.03 -18.65 -8.96
N LEU A 131 4.12 -18.26 -8.25
CA LEU A 131 5.18 -19.18 -7.84
C LEU A 131 5.13 -19.40 -6.32
N VAL A 132 5.35 -20.62 -5.91
CA VAL A 132 5.35 -21.04 -4.51
C VAL A 132 6.73 -21.59 -4.15
N LYS A 133 7.30 -21.08 -3.07
CA LYS A 133 8.52 -21.60 -2.48
C LYS A 133 8.15 -22.68 -1.49
N VAL A 134 8.60 -23.88 -1.77
CA VAL A 134 8.33 -25.06 -0.96
C VAL A 134 9.62 -25.56 -0.36
N VAL A 135 9.60 -25.82 0.93
CA VAL A 135 10.67 -26.55 1.63
C VAL A 135 10.33 -28.03 1.58
N VAL A 136 11.12 -28.77 0.82
CA VAL A 136 10.98 -30.22 0.69
C VAL A 136 11.96 -30.89 1.64
N ASP A 137 11.48 -31.88 2.39
CA ASP A 137 12.30 -32.69 3.31
C ASP A 137 12.69 -33.99 2.62
N ASN A 138 13.97 -34.11 2.25
CA ASN A 138 14.54 -35.30 1.62
C ASN A 138 15.11 -36.27 2.65
N GLY A 139 14.86 -36.04 3.95
CA GLY A 139 15.31 -36.89 5.04
C GLY A 139 16.73 -36.59 5.54
N GLU A 140 17.61 -36.03 4.73
CA GLU A 140 18.98 -35.63 5.12
C GLU A 140 19.15 -34.09 5.11
N GLU A 141 18.53 -33.43 4.14
CA GLU A 141 18.60 -31.95 3.98
C GLU A 141 17.25 -31.36 3.60
N LYS A 142 17.00 -30.15 4.07
CA LYS A 142 15.84 -29.34 3.66
C LYS A 142 16.21 -28.47 2.48
N GLU A 143 15.63 -28.75 1.34
CA GLU A 143 15.83 -27.96 0.14
C GLU A 143 14.67 -27.00 -0.11
N LEU A 144 15.00 -25.78 -0.53
CA LEU A 144 14.03 -24.78 -0.92
C LEU A 144 13.94 -24.77 -2.44
N GLN A 145 12.78 -25.16 -2.95
CA GLN A 145 12.53 -25.21 -4.39
C GLN A 145 11.33 -24.33 -4.76
N GLU A 146 11.35 -23.75 -5.96
CA GLU A 146 10.25 -22.92 -6.49
C GLU A 146 9.45 -23.73 -7.52
N TYR A 147 8.13 -23.75 -7.34
CA TYR A 147 7.21 -24.44 -8.23
C TYR A 147 6.09 -23.49 -8.70
N ALA A 148 5.58 -23.72 -9.91
CA ALA A 148 4.34 -23.07 -10.32
C ALA A 148 3.15 -23.66 -9.55
N VAL A 149 2.14 -22.82 -9.29
CA VAL A 149 0.95 -23.25 -8.55
C VAL A 149 0.24 -24.41 -9.22
N ASP A 150 0.20 -24.41 -10.56
CA ASP A 150 -0.51 -25.42 -11.35
C ASP A 150 0.14 -26.82 -11.22
N ASP A 151 1.42 -26.89 -10.86
CA ASP A 151 2.16 -28.13 -10.68
C ASP A 151 2.00 -28.72 -9.27
N LEU A 152 1.48 -27.96 -8.33
CA LEU A 152 1.34 -28.36 -6.94
C LEU A 152 -0.06 -28.92 -6.63
N LYS A 153 -0.10 -30.03 -5.90
CA LYS A 153 -1.36 -30.55 -5.35
C LYS A 153 -1.49 -30.12 -3.89
N PHE A 154 -2.50 -29.31 -3.62
CA PHE A 154 -2.83 -28.86 -2.27
C PHE A 154 -4.33 -28.78 -2.08
N THR A 155 -4.78 -28.85 -0.83
CA THR A 155 -6.17 -28.61 -0.47
C THR A 155 -6.29 -27.16 -0.03
N PRO A 156 -7.02 -26.30 -0.76
CA PRO A 156 -7.15 -24.91 -0.39
C PRO A 156 -7.82 -24.78 0.99
N ARG A 157 -7.09 -24.30 1.97
CA ARG A 157 -7.64 -23.96 3.27
C ARG A 157 -8.46 -22.70 3.15
N ARG A 158 -9.62 -22.67 3.81
CA ARG A 158 -10.40 -21.44 3.98
C ARG A 158 -9.49 -20.40 4.63
N ARG A 159 -9.22 -19.31 3.93
CA ARG A 159 -8.29 -18.26 4.38
C ARG A 159 -8.63 -17.83 5.81
N ARG A 160 -7.64 -17.85 6.67
CA ARG A 160 -7.74 -17.15 7.95
C ARG A 160 -7.71 -15.66 7.64
N ASP A 161 -8.65 -14.91 8.22
CA ASP A 161 -8.62 -13.45 8.13
C ASP A 161 -7.24 -12.93 8.57
N VAL A 162 -6.63 -12.14 7.69
CA VAL A 162 -5.35 -11.49 7.99
C VAL A 162 -5.57 -10.52 9.13
N ARG A 163 -5.11 -10.86 10.32
CA ARG A 163 -5.19 -9.99 11.48
C ARG A 163 -3.99 -9.06 11.49
N VAL A 164 -4.25 -7.77 11.62
CA VAL A 164 -3.22 -6.76 11.87
C VAL A 164 -3.09 -6.62 13.38
N THR A 165 -1.89 -6.71 13.90
CA THR A 165 -1.63 -6.55 15.33
C THR A 165 -1.70 -5.07 15.72
N ASP A 166 -2.04 -4.79 16.99
CA ASP A 166 -2.10 -3.42 17.50
C ASP A 166 -0.74 -2.71 17.43
N GLU A 167 0.36 -3.47 17.51
CA GLU A 167 1.71 -2.94 17.35
C GLU A 167 1.97 -2.48 15.91
N GLU A 168 1.54 -3.25 14.92
CA GLU A 168 1.64 -2.89 13.49
C GLU A 168 0.80 -1.65 13.18
N MET A 169 -0.39 -1.53 13.78
CA MET A 169 -1.23 -0.33 13.62
C MET A 169 -0.59 0.90 14.25
N LYS A 170 0.02 0.77 15.44
CA LYS A 170 0.73 1.86 16.10
C LYS A 170 1.94 2.31 15.30
N ALA A 171 2.76 1.40 14.77
CA ALA A 171 3.94 1.73 13.98
C ALA A 171 3.59 2.59 12.75
N VAL A 172 2.45 2.35 12.12
CA VAL A 172 2.00 3.13 10.96
C VAL A 172 1.36 4.46 11.35
N SER A 173 0.60 4.50 12.46
CA SER A 173 -0.02 5.74 12.93
C SER A 173 1.00 6.80 13.39
N TYR A 174 2.11 6.37 13.99
CA TYR A 174 3.17 7.27 14.45
C TYR A 174 3.85 8.07 13.32
N THR A 175 3.93 7.50 12.13
CA THR A 175 4.58 8.14 10.98
C THR A 175 3.70 9.16 10.26
N HIS A 176 2.39 9.06 10.38
CA HIS A 176 1.47 10.08 9.84
C HIS A 176 1.49 11.39 10.66
N LEU A 177 1.98 11.33 11.90
CA LEU A 177 2.05 12.51 12.79
C LEU A 177 3.41 13.21 12.75
N THR A 178 4.46 12.56 12.23
CA THR A 178 5.86 13.04 12.35
C THR A 178 6.57 13.34 11.05
N LEU A 179 5.90 13.29 9.89
CA LEU A 179 6.52 13.75 8.65
C LEU A 179 6.69 15.27 8.73
N PRO A 180 7.95 15.78 8.78
CA PRO A 180 8.19 17.21 8.77
C PRO A 180 7.61 17.77 7.48
N THR A 181 6.76 18.76 7.60
CA THR A 181 6.34 19.61 6.48
C THR A 181 7.61 20.17 5.85
N ILE A 182 7.94 19.70 4.66
CA ILE A 182 9.05 20.28 3.89
C ILE A 182 8.66 21.74 3.65
N ARG A 183 9.41 22.65 4.30
CA ARG A 183 9.30 24.09 4.08
C ARG A 183 9.92 24.46 2.75
#